data_514e3644f2e72a330ef89d0c0706ad38
#
_entry.id   514e3644f2e72a330ef89d0c0706ad38
#
_cell.length_a   1.000
_cell.length_b   1.000
_cell.length_c   1.000
_cell.angle_alpha   90.00
_cell.angle_beta   90.00
_cell.angle_gamma   90.00
#
_symmetry.space_group_name_H-M   'P 1'
#
loop_
_entity.id
_entity.type
_entity.pdbx_description
1 polymer ?
#
loop_
_entity_poly.entity_id
_entity_poly.type
_entity_poly.pdbx_seq_one_letter_code
_entity_poly.pdbx_strand_id
1 'polypeptide(L)'
;MKDRFPGFDECMHLMRKHDPQLKEEGFGYLLPRSHDYVDALIAEFQTESDHGARCWLLELIGEARVTAAFPLLLEYLYNTDESLRSWAIRGLQHLNTKEARSALWEAGVHE
;
A
#
# COMPACT_ATOMS: atom_id res chain seq x y z
N MET A 1 9.96 12.56 22.24
CA MET A 1 8.59 12.12 22.04
C MET A 1 8.56 10.94 21.12
N LYS A 2 8.00 9.83 21.59
CA LYS A 2 7.96 8.61 20.79
C LYS A 2 7.07 8.73 19.56
N ASP A 3 6.09 9.63 19.64
CA ASP A 3 5.10 9.73 18.57
C ASP A 3 5.52 10.63 17.44
N ARG A 4 6.71 11.19 17.55
CA ARG A 4 7.18 12.11 16.54
C ARG A 4 7.52 11.37 15.27
N PHE A 5 6.96 11.81 14.16
CA PHE A 5 7.22 11.21 12.87
C PHE A 5 8.68 11.44 12.47
N PRO A 6 9.44 10.35 12.24
CA PRO A 6 10.87 10.49 11.94
C PRO A 6 11.19 10.79 10.49
N GLY A 7 10.17 10.82 9.61
CA GLY A 7 10.38 11.06 8.20
C GLY A 7 10.21 9.79 7.38
N PHE A 8 9.92 9.99 6.10
CA PHE A 8 9.64 8.87 5.20
C PHE A 8 10.84 7.93 5.08
N ASP A 9 12.04 8.48 4.86
CA ASP A 9 13.21 7.64 4.64
C ASP A 9 13.53 6.80 5.86
N GLU A 10 13.39 7.37 7.05
CA GLU A 10 13.64 6.60 8.27
C GLU A 10 12.61 5.50 8.44
N CYS A 11 11.35 5.77 8.10
CA CYS A 11 10.33 4.74 8.18
C CYS A 11 10.62 3.59 7.22
N MET A 12 11.07 3.90 6.01
CA MET A 12 11.46 2.85 5.08
C MET A 12 12.65 2.06 5.59
N HIS A 13 13.60 2.76 6.22
CA HIS A 13 14.76 2.10 6.82
C HIS A 13 14.32 1.11 7.91
N LEU A 14 13.39 1.53 8.76
CA LEU A 14 12.86 0.67 9.81
C LEU A 14 12.14 -0.54 9.23
N MET A 15 11.35 -0.33 8.20
CA MET A 15 10.60 -1.42 7.58
C MET A 15 11.50 -2.47 6.93
N ARG A 16 12.75 -2.11 6.65
CA ARG A 16 13.71 -3.04 6.05
C ARG A 16 14.59 -3.76 7.07
N LYS A 17 14.40 -3.48 8.36
CA LYS A 17 15.14 -4.19 9.41
C LYS A 17 14.62 -5.62 9.52
N HIS A 18 15.46 -6.49 10.10
CA HIS A 18 15.04 -7.87 10.35
C HIS A 18 14.18 -8.00 11.60
N ASP A 19 14.27 -7.03 12.50
CA ASP A 19 13.52 -7.04 13.76
C ASP A 19 12.05 -6.74 13.48
N PRO A 20 11.12 -7.67 13.77
CA PRO A 20 9.70 -7.44 13.48
C PRO A 20 9.14 -6.22 14.17
N GLN A 21 9.60 -5.92 15.38
CA GLN A 21 9.08 -4.77 16.12
C GLN A 21 9.45 -3.47 15.42
N LEU A 22 10.70 -3.38 14.93
CA LEU A 22 11.14 -2.19 14.21
C LEU A 22 10.42 -2.05 12.87
N LYS A 23 10.17 -3.18 12.19
CA LYS A 23 9.39 -3.15 10.95
C LYS A 23 8.00 -2.59 11.20
N GLU A 24 7.34 -3.07 12.24
CA GLU A 24 6.00 -2.61 12.57
C GLU A 24 5.98 -1.14 12.98
N GLU A 25 7.04 -0.71 13.62
CA GLU A 25 7.13 0.70 14.02
C GLU A 25 7.20 1.60 12.79
N GLY A 26 8.02 1.25 11.81
CA GLY A 26 8.12 2.02 10.58
C GLY A 26 6.79 2.05 9.84
N PHE A 27 6.13 0.90 9.72
CA PHE A 27 4.82 0.80 9.09
C PHE A 27 3.79 1.65 9.83
N GLY A 28 3.81 1.56 11.16
CA GLY A 28 2.84 2.29 11.98
C GLY A 28 2.95 3.80 11.85
N TYR A 29 4.18 4.30 11.70
CA TYR A 29 4.36 5.74 11.46
C TYR A 29 3.77 6.17 10.12
N LEU A 30 3.92 5.33 9.09
CA LEU A 30 3.49 5.69 7.74
C LEU A 30 1.99 5.52 7.53
N LEU A 31 1.37 4.57 8.23
CA LEU A 31 -0.02 4.24 7.95
C LEU A 31 -0.95 5.45 8.02
N PRO A 32 -0.95 6.25 9.10
CA PRO A 32 -1.84 7.40 9.15
C PRO A 32 -1.42 8.55 8.25
N ARG A 33 -0.23 8.47 7.65
CA ARG A 33 0.32 9.53 6.80
C ARG A 33 0.47 9.12 5.36
N SER A 34 -0.02 7.92 4.99
CA SER A 34 0.26 7.35 3.69
C SER A 34 -0.25 8.24 2.56
N HIS A 35 -1.34 8.98 2.79
CA HIS A 35 -1.90 9.84 1.74
C HIS A 35 -0.94 10.96 1.32
N ASP A 36 0.01 11.32 2.18
CA ASP A 36 1.00 12.35 1.85
C ASP A 36 2.19 11.80 1.07
N TYR A 37 2.34 10.46 1.02
CA TYR A 37 3.55 9.85 0.48
C TYR A 37 3.27 8.84 -0.64
N VAL A 38 2.11 8.94 -1.29
CA VAL A 38 1.71 7.93 -2.27
C VAL A 38 2.72 7.81 -3.41
N ASP A 39 3.18 8.92 -3.95
CA ASP A 39 4.14 8.85 -5.05
C ASP A 39 5.43 8.15 -4.61
N ALA A 40 5.92 8.48 -3.41
CA ALA A 40 7.12 7.86 -2.88
C ALA A 40 6.90 6.38 -2.60
N LEU A 41 5.74 6.02 -2.06
CA LEU A 41 5.40 4.63 -1.78
C LEU A 41 5.31 3.82 -3.07
N ILE A 42 4.73 4.39 -4.11
CA ILE A 42 4.65 3.71 -5.39
C ILE A 42 6.05 3.48 -5.97
N ALA A 43 6.93 4.48 -5.88
CA ALA A 43 8.30 4.33 -6.35
C ALA A 43 9.02 3.22 -5.61
N GLU A 44 8.86 3.16 -4.28
CA GLU A 44 9.47 2.10 -3.49
C GLU A 44 8.91 0.73 -3.90
N PHE A 45 7.60 0.65 -4.10
CA PHE A 45 6.95 -0.60 -4.48
C PHE A 45 7.50 -1.13 -5.82
N GLN A 46 7.72 -0.22 -6.76
CA GLN A 46 8.14 -0.63 -8.10
C GLN A 46 9.55 -1.18 -8.14
N THR A 47 10.38 -0.84 -7.15
CA THR A 47 11.75 -1.34 -7.09
C THR A 47 11.96 -2.40 -6.02
N GLU A 48 10.95 -2.66 -5.18
CA GLU A 48 11.08 -3.62 -4.10
C GLU A 48 10.94 -5.04 -4.63
N SER A 49 11.87 -5.92 -4.23
CA SER A 49 11.84 -7.31 -4.66
C SER A 49 11.36 -8.27 -3.58
N ASP A 50 11.39 -7.87 -2.31
CA ASP A 50 10.94 -8.74 -1.23
C ASP A 50 9.42 -8.77 -1.18
N HIS A 51 8.85 -9.99 -1.24
CA HIS A 51 7.40 -10.17 -1.33
C HIS A 51 6.67 -9.57 -0.13
N GLY A 52 7.17 -9.82 1.08
CA GLY A 52 6.52 -9.28 2.27
C GLY A 52 6.54 -7.76 2.29
N ALA A 53 7.67 -7.16 1.91
CA ALA A 53 7.77 -5.72 1.84
C ALA A 53 6.85 -5.15 0.77
N ARG A 54 6.72 -5.84 -0.37
CA ARG A 54 5.80 -5.40 -1.42
C ARG A 54 4.37 -5.40 -0.94
N CYS A 55 3.97 -6.42 -0.18
CA CYS A 55 2.63 -6.47 0.38
C CYS A 55 2.36 -5.31 1.32
N TRP A 56 3.32 -4.99 2.20
CA TRP A 56 3.18 -3.87 3.12
C TRP A 56 3.09 -2.54 2.39
N LEU A 57 3.91 -2.36 1.35
CA LEU A 57 3.86 -1.13 0.57
C LEU A 57 2.52 -0.99 -0.14
N LEU A 58 2.02 -2.08 -0.71
CA LEU A 58 0.73 -2.02 -1.41
C LEU A 58 -0.42 -1.75 -0.43
N GLU A 59 -0.31 -2.30 0.78
CA GLU A 59 -1.28 -2.00 1.82
C GLU A 59 -1.28 -0.51 2.15
N LEU A 60 -0.10 0.08 2.34
CA LEU A 60 0.00 1.51 2.63
C LEU A 60 -0.58 2.35 1.49
N ILE A 61 -0.29 1.96 0.25
CA ILE A 61 -0.80 2.67 -0.92
C ILE A 61 -2.33 2.61 -0.96
N GLY A 62 -2.88 1.45 -0.66
CA GLY A 62 -4.34 1.29 -0.63
C GLY A 62 -5.01 2.06 0.48
N GLU A 63 -4.36 2.11 1.66
CA GLU A 63 -4.94 2.83 2.80
C GLU A 63 -4.90 4.34 2.61
N ALA A 64 -4.10 4.82 1.67
CA ALA A 64 -3.99 6.26 1.43
C ALA A 64 -5.26 6.87 0.86
N ARG A 65 -6.08 6.09 0.17
CA ARG A 65 -7.38 6.52 -0.37
C ARG A 65 -7.26 7.71 -1.31
N VAL A 66 -6.21 7.73 -2.14
CA VAL A 66 -6.02 8.81 -3.11
C VAL A 66 -6.15 8.26 -4.52
N THR A 67 -6.75 9.05 -5.39
CA THR A 67 -7.03 8.60 -6.77
C THR A 67 -5.75 8.34 -7.55
N ALA A 68 -4.64 8.95 -7.19
CA ALA A 68 -3.36 8.71 -7.85
C ALA A 68 -2.93 7.24 -7.76
N ALA A 69 -3.44 6.49 -6.77
CA ALA A 69 -3.11 5.07 -6.62
C ALA A 69 -3.94 4.16 -7.53
N PHE A 70 -4.99 4.69 -8.16
CA PHE A 70 -5.91 3.84 -8.92
C PHE A 70 -5.21 3.03 -10.02
N PRO A 71 -4.34 3.61 -10.85
CA PRO A 71 -3.73 2.82 -11.92
C PRO A 71 -2.93 1.61 -11.40
N LEU A 72 -2.18 1.80 -10.32
CA LEU A 72 -1.42 0.70 -9.75
C LEU A 72 -2.33 -0.36 -9.14
N LEU A 73 -3.35 0.06 -8.41
CA LEU A 73 -4.28 -0.88 -7.81
C LEU A 73 -5.03 -1.66 -8.89
N LEU A 74 -5.40 -0.99 -9.97
CA LEU A 74 -6.06 -1.65 -11.09
C LEU A 74 -5.16 -2.71 -11.71
N GLU A 75 -3.89 -2.39 -11.89
CA GLU A 75 -2.93 -3.33 -12.45
C GLU A 75 -2.83 -4.58 -11.60
N TYR A 76 -2.78 -4.44 -10.28
CA TYR A 76 -2.60 -5.58 -9.39
C TYR A 76 -3.89 -6.31 -9.06
N LEU A 77 -5.03 -5.76 -9.47
CA LEU A 77 -6.30 -6.45 -9.34
C LEU A 77 -6.31 -7.76 -10.12
N TYR A 78 -5.54 -7.83 -11.19
CA TYR A 78 -5.48 -9.01 -12.04
C TYR A 78 -4.17 -9.78 -11.88
N ASN A 79 -3.39 -9.48 -10.84
CA ASN A 79 -2.12 -10.14 -10.63
C ASN A 79 -2.35 -11.58 -10.19
N THR A 80 -1.44 -12.48 -10.60
CA THR A 80 -1.54 -13.90 -10.23
C THR A 80 -1.15 -14.14 -8.77
N ASP A 81 -0.38 -13.23 -8.17
CA ASP A 81 -0.01 -13.35 -6.77
C ASP A 81 -1.23 -13.02 -5.91
N GLU A 82 -1.69 -14.01 -5.15
CA GLU A 82 -2.93 -13.87 -4.40
C GLU A 82 -2.85 -12.78 -3.34
N SER A 83 -1.71 -12.68 -2.66
CA SER A 83 -1.55 -11.68 -1.60
C SER A 83 -1.58 -10.26 -2.17
N LEU A 84 -0.85 -10.03 -3.25
CA LEU A 84 -0.84 -8.70 -3.87
C LEU A 84 -2.20 -8.36 -4.46
N ARG A 85 -2.87 -9.35 -5.07
CA ARG A 85 -4.21 -9.12 -5.59
C ARG A 85 -5.18 -8.75 -4.48
N SER A 86 -5.09 -9.42 -3.33
CA SER A 86 -5.98 -9.12 -2.20
C SER A 86 -5.77 -7.70 -1.69
N TRP A 87 -4.52 -7.25 -1.59
CA TRP A 87 -4.27 -5.88 -1.16
C TRP A 87 -4.76 -4.86 -2.17
N ALA A 88 -4.66 -5.17 -3.47
CA ALA A 88 -5.19 -4.30 -4.51
C ALA A 88 -6.71 -4.19 -4.41
N ILE A 89 -7.40 -5.31 -4.19
CA ILE A 89 -8.85 -5.32 -4.01
C ILE A 89 -9.22 -4.43 -2.83
N ARG A 90 -8.54 -4.61 -1.71
CA ARG A 90 -8.83 -3.83 -0.51
C ARG A 90 -8.59 -2.34 -0.76
N GLY A 91 -7.51 -2.02 -1.47
CA GLY A 91 -7.21 -0.63 -1.80
C GLY A 91 -8.28 0.00 -2.67
N LEU A 92 -8.79 -0.75 -3.65
CA LEU A 92 -9.86 -0.26 -4.51
C LEU A 92 -11.16 -0.08 -3.72
N GLN A 93 -11.43 -0.98 -2.77
CA GLN A 93 -12.59 -0.84 -1.90
C GLN A 93 -12.49 0.42 -1.04
N HIS A 94 -11.31 0.69 -0.50
CA HIS A 94 -11.08 1.91 0.28
C HIS A 94 -11.21 3.17 -0.56
N LEU A 95 -10.73 3.12 -1.81
CA LEU A 95 -10.80 4.26 -2.70
C LEU A 95 -12.25 4.62 -3.02
N ASN A 96 -13.04 3.62 -3.31
CA ASN A 96 -14.50 3.70 -3.42
C ASN A 96 -14.98 4.78 -4.40
N THR A 97 -14.22 5.02 -5.47
CA THR A 97 -14.68 5.86 -6.56
C THR A 97 -15.54 5.04 -7.50
N LYS A 98 -16.26 5.73 -8.39
CA LYS A 98 -17.05 5.03 -9.40
C LYS A 98 -16.17 4.10 -10.23
N GLU A 99 -15.01 4.59 -10.63
CA GLU A 99 -14.08 3.79 -11.44
C GLU A 99 -13.58 2.57 -10.66
N ALA A 100 -13.28 2.74 -9.37
CA ALA A 100 -12.82 1.61 -8.55
C ALA A 100 -13.93 0.58 -8.39
N ARG A 101 -15.15 1.03 -8.13
CA ARG A 101 -16.28 0.09 -7.99
C ARG A 101 -16.55 -0.66 -9.29
N SER A 102 -16.47 0.03 -10.43
CA SER A 102 -16.64 -0.62 -11.72
C SER A 102 -15.56 -1.66 -11.98
N ALA A 103 -14.31 -1.32 -11.65
CA ALA A 103 -13.20 -2.25 -11.84
C ALA A 103 -13.38 -3.51 -11.00
N LEU A 104 -13.80 -3.34 -9.75
CA LEU A 104 -14.04 -4.48 -8.87
C LEU A 104 -15.16 -5.35 -9.40
N TRP A 105 -16.24 -4.73 -9.86
CA TRP A 105 -17.37 -5.48 -10.42
C TRP A 105 -16.94 -6.30 -11.63
N GLU A 106 -16.19 -5.67 -12.55
CA GLU A 106 -15.73 -6.36 -13.74
C GLU A 106 -14.80 -7.51 -13.44
N ALA A 107 -14.06 -7.41 -12.33
CA ALA A 107 -13.14 -8.47 -11.91
C ALA A 107 -13.86 -9.56 -11.13
N GLY A 108 -15.16 -9.44 -10.90
CA GLY A 108 -15.91 -10.45 -10.18
C GLY A 108 -15.93 -10.27 -8.66
N VAL A 109 -15.51 -9.12 -8.17
CA VAL A 109 -15.53 -8.83 -6.74
C VAL A 109 -16.82 -8.08 -6.45
N HIS A 110 -17.79 -8.79 -5.91
CA HIS A 110 -19.13 -8.25 -5.69
C HIS A 110 -19.41 -8.13 -4.20
N GLU A 111 -18.94 -7.07 -3.64
CA GLU A 111 -19.13 -6.85 -2.20
C GLU A 111 -20.12 -5.78 -1.91
#